data_33a3b54f51e77d91f174e9d4fc2342f9
#
_entry.id   33a3b54f51e77d91f174e9d4fc2342f9
#
_cell.length_a   1.000
_cell.length_b   1.000
_cell.length_c   1.000
_cell.angle_alpha   90.00
_cell.angle_beta   90.00
_cell.angle_gamma   90.00
#
_symmetry.space_group_name_H-M   'P 1'
#
loop_
_entity.id
_entity.type
_entity.pdbx_description
1 polymer ?
#
loop_
_entity_poly.entity_id
_entity_poly.type
_entity_poly.pdbx_seq_one_letter_code
_entity_poly.pdbx_strand_id
1 'polypeptide(L)'
;HNAMPSPILKELAQVITNAGNDDEVKVIVLKSGGDRTFCAGASFKELIAIDNLEAGDLFFSGFANVINAMRTCGKIIIGRVQGKAVGGGVGLASATDYCLATKYAAIKLSEISIGIGPFVIEPAVSKKIGVTAFSQMTIDAENFYSAEYAKEKGLYANVFETIEELDQAVNELANKLASYNPEALSELKNVLWQNTENWDTLLKERAKISGKLVLSSFTKEKLASYK
;
A
#
# COMPACT_ATOMS: atom_id res chain seq x y z
N HIS A 1 -14.21 3.76 -5.76
CA HIS A 1 -13.13 2.76 -5.96
C HIS A 1 -12.08 2.78 -4.84
N ASN A 2 -12.48 3.25 -3.64
CA ASN A 2 -11.57 3.32 -2.48
C ASN A 2 -10.27 4.10 -2.76
N ALA A 3 -10.36 5.19 -3.55
CA ALA A 3 -9.27 6.15 -3.62
C ALA A 3 -9.08 6.81 -2.25
N MET A 4 -7.83 7.06 -1.89
CA MET A 4 -7.43 7.51 -0.56
C MET A 4 -7.18 9.03 -0.55
N PRO A 5 -8.14 9.84 -0.08
CA PRO A 5 -7.89 11.26 0.16
C PRO A 5 -7.00 11.46 1.40
N SER A 6 -6.31 12.59 1.45
CA SER A 6 -5.35 12.93 2.51
C SER A 6 -5.88 12.77 3.93
N PRO A 7 -7.15 13.17 4.26
CA PRO A 7 -7.70 12.94 5.59
C PRO A 7 -7.80 11.47 5.98
N ILE A 8 -8.20 10.60 5.03
CA ILE A 8 -8.31 9.14 5.27
C ILE A 8 -6.92 8.53 5.47
N LEU A 9 -5.92 8.93 4.69
CA LEU A 9 -4.53 8.47 4.89
C LEU A 9 -4.00 8.87 6.27
N LYS A 10 -4.27 10.10 6.69
CA LYS A 10 -3.88 10.59 8.03
C LYS A 10 -4.56 9.78 9.14
N GLU A 11 -5.87 9.56 9.02
CA GLU A 11 -6.64 8.77 9.98
C GLU A 11 -6.16 7.32 10.03
N LEU A 12 -5.92 6.69 8.87
CA LEU A 12 -5.42 5.32 8.78
C LEU A 12 -4.05 5.17 9.48
N ALA A 13 -3.12 6.09 9.25
CA ALA A 13 -1.82 6.08 9.92
C ALA A 13 -1.99 6.18 11.45
N GLN A 14 -2.88 7.07 11.92
CA GLN A 14 -3.15 7.24 13.36
C GLN A 14 -3.80 6.00 13.98
N VAL A 15 -4.79 5.40 13.31
CA VAL A 15 -5.49 4.18 13.79
C VAL A 15 -4.51 3.01 13.90
N ILE A 16 -3.63 2.83 12.90
CA ILE A 16 -2.59 1.78 12.93
C ILE A 16 -1.63 2.01 14.10
N THR A 17 -1.18 3.26 14.31
CA THR A 17 -0.29 3.62 15.43
C THR A 17 -0.98 3.35 16.78
N ASN A 18 -2.23 3.77 16.93
CA ASN A 18 -2.99 3.53 18.14
C ASN A 18 -3.17 2.03 18.42
N ALA A 19 -3.58 1.27 17.41
CA ALA A 19 -3.73 -0.19 17.54
C ALA A 19 -2.40 -0.89 17.87
N GLY A 20 -1.29 -0.38 17.34
CA GLY A 20 0.05 -0.88 17.67
C GLY A 20 0.42 -0.73 19.14
N ASN A 21 -0.06 0.34 19.78
CA ASN A 21 0.21 0.68 21.17
C ASN A 21 -0.86 0.14 22.15
N ASP A 22 -1.90 -0.50 21.65
CA ASP A 22 -2.97 -1.07 22.46
C ASP A 22 -2.67 -2.55 22.79
N ASP A 23 -2.52 -2.86 24.08
CA ASP A 23 -2.21 -4.22 24.54
C ASP A 23 -3.38 -5.21 24.33
N GLU A 24 -4.61 -4.72 24.20
CA GLU A 24 -5.78 -5.54 23.88
C GLU A 24 -5.83 -5.96 22.41
N VAL A 25 -5.19 -5.20 21.52
CA VAL A 25 -5.07 -5.56 20.10
C VAL A 25 -3.97 -6.61 19.92
N LYS A 26 -4.30 -7.75 19.32
CA LYS A 26 -3.35 -8.85 19.07
C LYS A 26 -2.89 -8.88 17.60
N VAL A 27 -3.81 -8.61 16.68
CA VAL A 27 -3.57 -8.65 15.22
C VAL A 27 -4.38 -7.56 14.57
N ILE A 28 -3.87 -6.98 13.49
CA ILE A 28 -4.58 -5.99 12.67
C ILE A 28 -4.94 -6.61 11.33
N VAL A 29 -6.17 -6.42 10.87
CA VAL A 29 -6.60 -6.77 9.51
C VAL A 29 -6.86 -5.49 8.73
N LEU A 30 -6.05 -5.23 7.69
CA LEU A 30 -6.26 -4.13 6.76
C LEU A 30 -7.18 -4.62 5.62
N LYS A 31 -8.37 -4.03 5.53
CA LYS A 31 -9.35 -4.32 4.47
C LYS A 31 -10.03 -3.05 3.97
N SER A 32 -10.65 -3.12 2.82
CA SER A 32 -11.49 -2.05 2.30
C SER A 32 -12.92 -2.51 2.06
N GLY A 33 -13.85 -1.57 1.94
CA GLY A 33 -15.25 -1.85 1.62
C GLY A 33 -15.48 -2.14 0.12
N GLY A 34 -16.61 -2.76 -0.18
CA GLY A 34 -17.00 -3.14 -1.54
C GLY A 34 -16.28 -4.40 -2.04
N ASP A 35 -16.60 -4.78 -3.26
CA ASP A 35 -16.21 -6.06 -3.85
C ASP A 35 -15.23 -5.95 -5.05
N ARG A 36 -15.12 -4.76 -5.67
CA ARG A 36 -14.41 -4.56 -6.94
C ARG A 36 -12.97 -4.07 -6.80
N THR A 37 -12.74 -3.21 -5.83
CA THR A 37 -11.45 -2.51 -5.71
C THR A 37 -11.03 -2.48 -4.26
N PHE A 38 -9.84 -2.97 -4.00
CA PHE A 38 -9.20 -2.80 -2.70
C PHE A 38 -8.82 -1.33 -2.48
N CYS A 39 -8.02 -0.77 -3.39
CA CYS A 39 -7.65 0.65 -3.35
C CYS A 39 -7.18 1.12 -4.72
N ALA A 40 -7.77 2.20 -5.22
CA ALA A 40 -7.42 2.82 -6.49
C ALA A 40 -6.23 3.81 -6.38
N GLY A 41 -5.55 3.83 -5.24
CA GLY A 41 -4.44 4.76 -4.99
C GLY A 41 -4.89 6.09 -4.40
N ALA A 42 -4.13 7.14 -4.63
CA ALA A 42 -4.38 8.48 -4.11
C ALA A 42 -5.63 9.13 -4.75
N SER A 43 -6.19 10.12 -4.04
CA SER A 43 -7.31 10.90 -4.55
C SER A 43 -6.91 11.69 -5.80
N PHE A 44 -7.48 11.33 -6.95
CA PHE A 44 -7.21 12.02 -8.20
C PHE A 44 -7.68 13.48 -8.18
N LYS A 45 -8.78 13.76 -7.46
CA LYS A 45 -9.28 15.12 -7.24
C LYS A 45 -8.26 16.00 -6.52
N GLU A 46 -7.64 15.47 -5.45
CA GLU A 46 -6.59 16.19 -4.72
C GLU A 46 -5.33 16.34 -5.56
N LEU A 47 -4.94 15.28 -6.29
CA LEU A 47 -3.77 15.28 -7.18
C LEU A 47 -3.83 16.42 -8.22
N ILE A 48 -4.98 16.61 -8.85
CA ILE A 48 -5.21 17.70 -9.82
C ILE A 48 -5.13 19.10 -9.17
N ALA A 49 -5.51 19.20 -7.90
CA ALA A 49 -5.55 20.48 -7.17
C ALA A 49 -4.17 20.93 -6.66
N ILE A 50 -3.15 20.10 -6.75
CA ILE A 50 -1.79 20.47 -6.31
C ILE A 50 -1.24 21.59 -7.20
N ASP A 51 -0.89 22.72 -6.63
CA ASP A 51 -0.42 23.93 -7.33
C ASP A 51 0.94 24.44 -6.86
N ASN A 52 1.48 23.89 -5.77
CA ASN A 52 2.77 24.29 -5.21
C ASN A 52 3.52 23.09 -4.60
N LEU A 53 4.81 23.27 -4.30
CA LEU A 53 5.69 22.21 -3.78
C LEU A 53 5.26 21.70 -2.41
N GLU A 54 4.80 22.57 -1.52
CA GLU A 54 4.38 22.19 -0.17
C GLU A 54 3.13 21.30 -0.22
N ALA A 55 2.14 21.68 -1.02
CA ALA A 55 0.95 20.85 -1.25
C ALA A 55 1.30 19.49 -1.87
N GLY A 56 2.25 19.47 -2.81
CA GLY A 56 2.75 18.22 -3.40
C GLY A 56 3.43 17.34 -2.38
N ASP A 57 4.34 17.88 -1.58
CA ASP A 57 5.04 17.12 -0.53
C ASP A 57 4.05 16.56 0.50
N LEU A 58 3.12 17.38 0.97
CA LEU A 58 2.08 16.95 1.92
C LEU A 58 1.23 15.81 1.37
N PHE A 59 0.79 15.92 0.11
CA PHE A 59 -0.05 14.91 -0.55
C PHE A 59 0.66 13.56 -0.65
N PHE A 60 1.88 13.52 -1.18
CA PHE A 60 2.63 12.28 -1.35
C PHE A 60 3.14 11.71 -0.04
N SER A 61 3.34 12.54 0.98
CA SER A 61 3.68 12.10 2.34
C SER A 61 2.56 11.30 3.02
N GLY A 62 1.32 11.42 2.55
CA GLY A 62 0.20 10.66 3.11
C GLY A 62 0.44 9.14 3.08
N PHE A 63 0.82 8.58 1.92
CA PHE A 63 1.17 7.15 1.82
C PHE A 63 2.46 6.81 2.57
N ALA A 64 3.46 7.70 2.56
CA ALA A 64 4.69 7.51 3.33
C ALA A 64 4.39 7.31 4.82
N ASN A 65 3.51 8.13 5.39
CA ASN A 65 3.13 8.06 6.79
C ASN A 65 2.39 6.75 7.12
N VAL A 66 1.48 6.29 6.25
CA VAL A 66 0.79 5.01 6.45
C VAL A 66 1.77 3.84 6.37
N ILE A 67 2.66 3.81 5.37
CA ILE A 67 3.67 2.75 5.23
C ILE A 67 4.58 2.71 6.47
N ASN A 68 5.03 3.86 6.95
CA ASN A 68 5.85 3.93 8.16
C ASN A 68 5.08 3.48 9.40
N ALA A 69 3.81 3.88 9.56
CA ALA A 69 2.97 3.40 10.67
C ALA A 69 2.79 1.87 10.64
N MET A 70 2.57 1.30 9.44
CA MET A 70 2.46 -0.17 9.28
C MET A 70 3.78 -0.89 9.57
N ARG A 71 4.88 -0.35 9.09
CA ARG A 71 6.23 -0.90 9.27
C ARG A 71 6.65 -0.94 10.73
N THR A 72 6.40 0.15 11.47
CA THR A 72 6.82 0.30 12.88
C THR A 72 5.80 -0.19 13.89
N CYS A 73 4.60 -0.58 13.43
CA CYS A 73 3.58 -1.16 14.30
C CYS A 73 4.07 -2.48 14.90
N GLY A 74 3.99 -2.63 16.22
CA GLY A 74 4.40 -3.86 16.92
C GLY A 74 3.46 -5.06 16.71
N LYS A 75 2.37 -4.92 15.97
CA LYS A 75 1.39 -5.98 15.70
C LYS A 75 1.51 -6.48 14.26
N ILE A 76 1.26 -7.77 14.07
CA ILE A 76 1.17 -8.35 12.71
C ILE A 76 -0.06 -7.77 12.00
N ILE A 77 0.15 -7.32 10.76
CA ILE A 77 -0.89 -6.76 9.90
C ILE A 77 -1.17 -7.73 8.75
N ILE A 78 -2.40 -8.25 8.69
CA ILE A 78 -2.88 -9.08 7.58
C ILE A 78 -3.58 -8.18 6.57
N GLY A 79 -3.17 -8.25 5.31
CA GLY A 79 -3.87 -7.62 4.19
C GLY A 79 -4.97 -8.54 3.64
N ARG A 80 -6.17 -7.98 3.48
CA ARG A 80 -7.31 -8.65 2.87
C ARG A 80 -7.69 -7.92 1.58
N VAL A 81 -7.28 -8.45 0.42
CA VAL A 81 -7.37 -7.78 -0.88
C VAL A 81 -8.40 -8.48 -1.77
N GLN A 82 -9.64 -7.97 -1.78
CA GLN A 82 -10.75 -8.58 -2.51
C GLN A 82 -10.80 -8.20 -3.99
N GLY A 83 -10.11 -7.16 -4.39
CA GLY A 83 -10.21 -6.63 -5.76
C GLY A 83 -8.99 -5.79 -6.13
N LYS A 84 -9.07 -5.08 -7.24
CA LYS A 84 -7.94 -4.36 -7.83
C LYS A 84 -7.21 -3.44 -6.84
N ALA A 85 -5.88 -3.45 -6.89
CA ALA A 85 -5.01 -2.52 -6.20
C ALA A 85 -4.18 -1.73 -7.22
N VAL A 86 -4.20 -0.40 -7.15
CA VAL A 86 -3.53 0.49 -8.11
C VAL A 86 -2.66 1.49 -7.36
N GLY A 87 -1.44 1.70 -7.84
CA GLY A 87 -0.55 2.71 -7.30
C GLY A 87 -0.33 2.59 -5.79
N GLY A 88 -0.70 3.63 -5.04
CA GLY A 88 -0.66 3.60 -3.58
C GLY A 88 -1.37 2.41 -2.94
N GLY A 89 -2.40 1.83 -3.62
CA GLY A 89 -3.07 0.61 -3.16
C GLY A 89 -2.15 -0.62 -3.18
N VAL A 90 -1.26 -0.72 -4.17
CA VAL A 90 -0.21 -1.76 -4.19
C VAL A 90 0.77 -1.52 -3.05
N GLY A 91 1.12 -0.25 -2.78
CA GLY A 91 1.96 0.13 -1.66
C GLY A 91 1.38 -0.30 -0.31
N LEU A 92 0.08 -0.07 -0.08
CA LEU A 92 -0.61 -0.50 1.14
C LEU A 92 -0.62 -2.03 1.28
N ALA A 93 -0.96 -2.77 0.21
CA ALA A 93 -0.91 -4.23 0.22
C ALA A 93 0.50 -4.75 0.53
N SER A 94 1.53 -4.11 -0.05
CA SER A 94 2.94 -4.48 0.16
C SER A 94 3.44 -4.16 1.57
N ALA A 95 2.87 -3.15 2.24
CA ALA A 95 3.24 -2.79 3.60
C ALA A 95 2.60 -3.69 4.68
N THR A 96 1.70 -4.59 4.31
CA THR A 96 1.19 -5.63 5.23
C THR A 96 2.25 -6.72 5.46
N ASP A 97 2.21 -7.40 6.61
CA ASP A 97 3.15 -8.49 6.88
C ASP A 97 2.77 -9.77 6.12
N TYR A 98 1.49 -10.00 5.98
CA TYR A 98 0.94 -11.15 5.28
C TYR A 98 -0.30 -10.73 4.49
N CYS A 99 -0.31 -10.98 3.19
CA CYS A 99 -1.38 -10.50 2.31
C CYS A 99 -2.10 -11.67 1.63
N LEU A 100 -3.43 -11.69 1.78
CA LEU A 100 -4.32 -12.65 1.15
C LEU A 100 -5.23 -11.94 0.15
N ALA A 101 -5.55 -12.57 -0.97
CA ALA A 101 -6.27 -11.94 -2.05
C ALA A 101 -7.29 -12.85 -2.72
N THR A 102 -8.26 -12.27 -3.45
CA THR A 102 -9.05 -13.02 -4.41
C THR A 102 -8.38 -13.04 -5.79
N LYS A 103 -8.83 -13.92 -6.67
CA LYS A 103 -8.41 -13.94 -8.09
C LYS A 103 -8.68 -12.64 -8.85
N TYR A 104 -9.56 -11.78 -8.32
CA TYR A 104 -9.90 -10.46 -8.92
C TYR A 104 -8.95 -9.34 -8.48
N ALA A 105 -8.02 -9.62 -7.57
CA ALA A 105 -7.09 -8.66 -7.01
C ALA A 105 -5.88 -8.37 -7.93
N ALA A 106 -6.17 -7.98 -9.17
CA ALA A 106 -5.14 -7.53 -10.10
C ALA A 106 -4.44 -6.26 -9.58
N ILE A 107 -3.16 -6.11 -9.90
CA ILE A 107 -2.31 -5.00 -9.45
C ILE A 107 -1.80 -4.17 -10.63
N LYS A 108 -1.56 -2.88 -10.41
CA LYS A 108 -1.04 -1.96 -11.42
C LYS A 108 -0.27 -0.80 -10.78
N LEU A 109 0.86 -0.42 -11.40
CA LEU A 109 1.62 0.79 -11.06
C LEU A 109 1.53 1.78 -12.22
N SER A 110 0.58 2.70 -12.17
CA SER A 110 0.22 3.60 -13.27
C SER A 110 0.87 4.99 -13.19
N GLU A 111 1.63 5.28 -12.16
CA GLU A 111 2.10 6.62 -11.83
C GLU A 111 2.98 7.24 -12.93
N ILE A 112 3.85 6.44 -13.57
CA ILE A 112 4.75 6.96 -14.59
C ILE A 112 3.98 7.42 -15.86
N SER A 113 2.83 6.82 -16.14
CA SER A 113 2.00 7.17 -17.29
C SER A 113 1.38 8.57 -17.21
N ILE A 114 1.32 9.13 -16.02
CA ILE A 114 0.84 10.50 -15.77
C ILE A 114 1.96 11.47 -15.41
N GLY A 115 3.23 11.07 -15.57
CA GLY A 115 4.41 11.93 -15.39
C GLY A 115 4.93 12.02 -13.95
N ILE A 116 4.45 11.19 -13.05
CA ILE A 116 5.01 10.98 -11.71
C ILE A 116 5.50 9.54 -11.59
N GLY A 117 6.13 9.16 -10.50
CA GLY A 117 6.56 7.76 -10.32
C GLY A 117 6.04 7.17 -9.02
N PRO A 118 5.99 5.86 -8.87
CA PRO A 118 5.59 5.17 -7.65
C PRO A 118 6.71 5.21 -6.58
N PHE A 119 7.38 6.39 -6.43
CA PHE A 119 8.61 6.52 -5.66
C PHE A 119 8.41 6.26 -4.17
N VAL A 120 7.30 6.75 -3.60
CA VAL A 120 6.99 6.59 -2.17
C VAL A 120 6.72 5.13 -1.81
N ILE A 121 6.03 4.40 -2.69
CA ILE A 121 5.65 3.01 -2.42
C ILE A 121 6.72 2.01 -2.86
N GLU A 122 7.71 2.46 -3.67
CA GLU A 122 8.76 1.61 -4.23
C GLU A 122 9.44 0.74 -3.16
N PRO A 123 9.92 1.27 -2.02
CA PRO A 123 10.62 0.44 -1.05
C PRO A 123 9.76 -0.72 -0.50
N ALA A 124 8.49 -0.46 -0.20
CA ALA A 124 7.57 -1.49 0.29
C ALA A 124 7.25 -2.54 -0.79
N VAL A 125 7.00 -2.08 -2.02
CA VAL A 125 6.70 -2.97 -3.15
C VAL A 125 7.92 -3.82 -3.50
N SER A 126 9.10 -3.21 -3.67
CA SER A 126 10.35 -3.92 -3.98
C SER A 126 10.76 -4.92 -2.88
N LYS A 127 10.47 -4.60 -1.61
CA LYS A 127 10.70 -5.52 -0.49
C LYS A 127 9.86 -6.81 -0.62
N LYS A 128 8.66 -6.72 -1.19
CA LYS A 128 7.76 -7.88 -1.37
C LYS A 128 8.03 -8.65 -2.67
N ILE A 129 8.10 -7.97 -3.80
CA ILE A 129 8.13 -8.61 -5.13
C ILE A 129 9.49 -8.55 -5.83
N GLY A 130 10.47 -7.95 -5.18
CA GLY A 130 11.79 -7.70 -5.75
C GLY A 130 11.81 -6.56 -6.77
N VAL A 131 13.01 -5.98 -6.96
CA VAL A 131 13.24 -4.84 -7.86
C VAL A 131 12.88 -5.18 -9.31
N THR A 132 13.10 -6.41 -9.76
CA THR A 132 12.82 -6.83 -11.14
C THR A 132 11.32 -6.77 -11.45
N ALA A 133 10.47 -7.35 -10.57
CA ALA A 133 9.02 -7.32 -10.78
C ALA A 133 8.47 -5.89 -10.63
N PHE A 134 8.98 -5.11 -9.67
CA PHE A 134 8.65 -3.69 -9.56
C PHE A 134 8.99 -2.91 -10.84
N SER A 135 10.19 -3.12 -11.40
CA SER A 135 10.64 -2.48 -12.64
C SER A 135 9.72 -2.83 -13.83
N GLN A 136 9.37 -4.12 -13.98
CA GLN A 136 8.43 -4.56 -15.02
C GLN A 136 7.10 -3.83 -14.93
N MET A 137 6.49 -3.82 -13.74
CA MET A 137 5.19 -3.19 -13.52
C MET A 137 5.21 -1.67 -13.71
N THR A 138 6.32 -1.02 -13.33
CA THR A 138 6.45 0.43 -13.41
C THR A 138 6.70 0.90 -14.83
N ILE A 139 7.54 0.20 -15.61
CA ILE A 139 7.85 0.54 -16.99
C ILE A 139 6.65 0.23 -17.90
N ASP A 140 6.00 -0.91 -17.69
CA ASP A 140 4.76 -1.31 -18.36
C ASP A 140 3.51 -0.82 -17.59
N ALA A 141 3.44 0.48 -17.36
CA ALA A 141 2.50 1.14 -16.46
C ALA A 141 1.02 1.08 -16.89
N GLU A 142 0.72 0.71 -18.13
CA GLU A 142 -0.65 0.68 -18.65
C GLU A 142 -1.37 -0.64 -18.39
N ASN A 143 -0.63 -1.71 -18.10
CA ASN A 143 -1.17 -3.04 -17.95
C ASN A 143 -1.47 -3.40 -16.48
N PHE A 144 -2.53 -4.20 -16.30
CA PHE A 144 -2.78 -4.89 -15.05
C PHE A 144 -2.08 -6.24 -15.04
N TYR A 145 -1.47 -6.56 -13.92
CA TYR A 145 -0.91 -7.87 -13.62
C TYR A 145 -1.91 -8.66 -12.75
N SER A 146 -2.08 -9.94 -13.02
CA SER A 146 -3.08 -10.78 -12.35
C SER A 146 -2.75 -11.01 -10.86
N ALA A 147 -3.75 -11.47 -10.11
CA ALA A 147 -3.54 -11.89 -8.74
C ALA A 147 -2.56 -13.08 -8.64
N GLU A 148 -2.58 -13.99 -9.62
CA GLU A 148 -1.64 -15.11 -9.69
C GLU A 148 -0.19 -14.64 -9.92
N TYR A 149 0.01 -13.65 -10.81
CA TYR A 149 1.32 -13.01 -10.94
C TYR A 149 1.78 -12.40 -9.62
N ALA A 150 0.92 -11.67 -8.93
CA ALA A 150 1.23 -11.06 -7.65
C ALA A 150 1.59 -12.10 -6.57
N LYS A 151 0.92 -13.26 -6.57
CA LYS A 151 1.24 -14.41 -5.73
C LYS A 151 2.59 -15.02 -6.10
N GLU A 152 2.84 -15.26 -7.38
CA GLU A 152 4.13 -15.79 -7.88
C GLU A 152 5.30 -14.90 -7.46
N LYS A 153 5.12 -13.57 -7.50
CA LYS A 153 6.16 -12.60 -7.09
C LYS A 153 6.22 -12.36 -5.58
N GLY A 154 5.33 -12.95 -4.78
CA GLY A 154 5.39 -12.90 -3.32
C GLY A 154 4.63 -11.75 -2.67
N LEU A 155 3.83 -10.98 -3.42
CA LEU A 155 2.94 -9.97 -2.83
C LEU A 155 1.79 -10.64 -2.08
N TYR A 156 1.13 -11.61 -2.71
CA TYR A 156 0.05 -12.38 -2.08
C TYR A 156 0.56 -13.76 -1.64
N ALA A 157 0.29 -14.10 -0.39
CA ALA A 157 0.64 -15.41 0.15
C ALA A 157 -0.29 -16.52 -0.41
N ASN A 158 -1.56 -16.17 -0.64
CA ASN A 158 -2.51 -17.03 -1.34
C ASN A 158 -3.59 -16.24 -2.08
N VAL A 159 -4.21 -16.89 -3.06
CA VAL A 159 -5.30 -16.36 -3.88
C VAL A 159 -6.49 -17.31 -3.80
N PHE A 160 -7.69 -16.73 -3.56
CA PHE A 160 -8.95 -17.45 -3.36
C PHE A 160 -9.93 -17.16 -4.49
N GLU A 161 -10.83 -18.09 -4.75
CA GLU A 161 -11.82 -17.96 -5.80
C GLU A 161 -12.91 -16.95 -5.46
N THR A 162 -13.31 -16.90 -4.18
CA THR A 162 -14.40 -16.03 -3.70
C THR A 162 -13.96 -15.13 -2.54
N ILE A 163 -14.79 -14.11 -2.27
CA ILE A 163 -14.60 -13.22 -1.12
C ILE A 163 -14.84 -13.98 0.19
N GLU A 164 -15.81 -14.90 0.20
CA GLU A 164 -16.16 -15.70 1.36
C GLU A 164 -15.00 -16.61 1.77
N GLU A 165 -14.34 -17.26 0.82
CA GLU A 165 -13.14 -18.07 1.07
C GLU A 165 -11.98 -17.20 1.60
N LEU A 166 -11.79 -16.02 1.01
CA LEU A 166 -10.79 -15.04 1.48
C LEU A 166 -11.08 -14.63 2.92
N ASP A 167 -12.33 -14.28 3.24
CA ASP A 167 -12.73 -13.84 4.58
C ASP A 167 -12.57 -14.94 5.62
N GLN A 168 -12.92 -16.18 5.26
CA GLN A 168 -12.69 -17.32 6.12
C GLN A 168 -11.19 -17.50 6.42
N ALA A 169 -10.34 -17.49 5.41
CA ALA A 169 -8.89 -17.65 5.57
C ALA A 169 -8.25 -16.53 6.40
N VAL A 170 -8.69 -15.27 6.18
CA VAL A 170 -8.24 -14.12 6.97
C VAL A 170 -8.62 -14.27 8.43
N ASN A 171 -9.87 -14.64 8.72
CA ASN A 171 -10.38 -14.82 10.09
C ASN A 171 -9.67 -15.99 10.81
N GLU A 172 -9.48 -17.12 10.13
CA GLU A 172 -8.76 -18.26 10.68
C GLU A 172 -7.31 -17.90 11.03
N LEU A 173 -6.61 -17.21 10.13
CA LEU A 173 -5.24 -16.75 10.37
C LEU A 173 -5.18 -15.73 11.52
N ALA A 174 -6.07 -14.74 11.54
CA ALA A 174 -6.10 -13.73 12.59
C ALA A 174 -6.34 -14.34 13.97
N ASN A 175 -7.30 -15.27 14.09
CA ASN A 175 -7.58 -15.99 15.34
C ASN A 175 -6.39 -16.84 15.78
N LYS A 176 -5.74 -17.51 14.84
CA LYS A 176 -4.54 -18.32 15.12
C LYS A 176 -3.38 -17.45 15.62
N LEU A 177 -3.09 -16.34 14.97
CA LEU A 177 -2.04 -15.41 15.41
C LEU A 177 -2.38 -14.78 16.77
N ALA A 178 -3.64 -14.44 17.02
CA ALA A 178 -4.07 -13.89 18.30
C ALA A 178 -3.88 -14.86 19.48
N SER A 179 -3.77 -16.17 19.22
CA SER A 179 -3.50 -17.21 20.22
C SER A 179 -2.00 -17.44 20.48
N TYR A 180 -1.12 -16.86 19.66
CA TYR A 180 0.32 -17.03 19.81
C TYR A 180 0.92 -16.06 20.82
N ASN A 181 2.17 -16.31 21.23
CA ASN A 181 2.90 -15.41 22.11
C ASN A 181 3.07 -14.03 21.46
N PRO A 182 2.49 -12.94 22.03
CA PRO A 182 2.53 -11.62 21.43
C PRO A 182 3.94 -11.03 21.35
N GLU A 183 4.82 -11.34 22.31
CA GLU A 183 6.21 -10.91 22.30
C GLU A 183 6.97 -11.56 21.12
N ALA A 184 6.76 -12.86 20.90
CA ALA A 184 7.38 -13.55 19.76
C ALA A 184 6.88 -13.01 18.42
N LEU A 185 5.60 -12.63 18.31
CA LEU A 185 5.06 -12.00 17.08
C LEU A 185 5.65 -10.61 16.87
N SER A 186 5.83 -9.83 17.92
CA SER A 186 6.46 -8.49 17.84
C SER A 186 7.92 -8.60 17.40
N GLU A 187 8.68 -9.53 17.96
CA GLU A 187 10.07 -9.77 17.56
C GLU A 187 10.15 -10.30 16.11
N LEU A 188 9.24 -11.18 15.71
CA LEU A 188 9.14 -11.61 14.32
C LEU A 188 8.92 -10.42 13.39
N LYS A 189 8.02 -9.51 13.74
CA LYS A 189 7.78 -8.29 12.97
C LYS A 189 9.05 -7.45 12.82
N ASN A 190 9.80 -7.25 13.90
CA ASN A 190 11.07 -6.54 13.87
C ASN A 190 12.05 -7.18 12.87
N VAL A 191 12.16 -8.51 12.89
CA VAL A 191 13.00 -9.27 11.93
C VAL A 191 12.52 -9.11 10.49
N LEU A 192 11.21 -9.19 10.24
CA LEU A 192 10.64 -9.02 8.91
C LEU A 192 10.91 -7.63 8.32
N TRP A 193 11.02 -6.60 9.16
CA TRP A 193 11.24 -5.22 8.74
C TRP A 193 12.68 -4.74 8.96
N GLN A 194 13.64 -5.64 9.16
CA GLN A 194 15.07 -5.28 9.20
C GLN A 194 15.51 -4.57 7.91
N ASN A 195 16.52 -3.70 8.04
CA ASN A 195 17.10 -2.89 6.97
C ASN A 195 16.11 -1.88 6.36
N THR A 196 15.16 -1.40 7.17
CA THR A 196 14.20 -0.35 6.78
C THR A 196 14.28 0.87 7.71
N GLU A 197 15.27 0.96 8.57
CA GLU A 197 15.42 1.98 9.62
C GLU A 197 15.48 3.40 9.03
N ASN A 198 15.99 3.53 7.81
CA ASN A 198 16.12 4.81 7.10
C ASN A 198 14.82 5.23 6.37
N TRP A 199 13.75 4.42 6.41
CA TRP A 199 12.55 4.73 5.62
C TRP A 199 11.81 5.99 6.07
N ASP A 200 11.96 6.39 7.32
CA ASP A 200 11.40 7.67 7.80
C ASP A 200 11.96 8.89 7.02
N THR A 201 13.22 8.83 6.61
CA THR A 201 13.85 9.84 5.75
C THR A 201 13.63 9.55 4.28
N LEU A 202 13.88 8.31 3.84
CA LEU A 202 13.78 7.88 2.45
C LEU A 202 12.41 8.16 1.85
N LEU A 203 11.33 7.79 2.54
CA LEU A 203 9.97 7.97 1.99
C LEU A 203 9.60 9.45 1.88
N LYS A 204 10.08 10.32 2.78
CA LYS A 204 9.92 11.77 2.69
C LYS A 204 10.68 12.35 1.49
N GLU A 205 11.91 11.90 1.25
CA GLU A 205 12.67 12.30 0.07
C GLU A 205 11.98 11.87 -1.23
N ARG A 206 11.43 10.65 -1.27
CA ARG A 206 10.65 10.15 -2.39
C ARG A 206 9.35 10.94 -2.62
N ALA A 207 8.67 11.36 -1.55
CA ALA A 207 7.49 12.22 -1.63
C ALA A 207 7.81 13.56 -2.29
N LYS A 208 8.94 14.19 -1.96
CA LYS A 208 9.40 15.43 -2.59
C LYS A 208 9.66 15.28 -4.09
N ILE A 209 10.19 14.14 -4.54
CA ILE A 209 10.38 13.86 -5.97
C ILE A 209 9.01 13.89 -6.68
N SER A 210 8.02 13.14 -6.16
CA SER A 210 6.67 13.12 -6.72
C SER A 210 6.01 14.49 -6.65
N GLY A 211 6.16 15.22 -5.52
CA GLY A 211 5.65 16.57 -5.32
C GLY A 211 6.22 17.61 -6.30
N LYS A 212 7.47 17.45 -6.73
CA LYS A 212 8.06 18.26 -7.79
C LYS A 212 7.53 17.91 -9.17
N LEU A 213 7.44 16.63 -9.47
CA LEU A 213 7.04 16.14 -10.79
C LEU A 213 5.57 16.43 -11.11
N VAL A 214 4.68 16.40 -10.11
CA VAL A 214 3.26 16.71 -10.31
C VAL A 214 3.02 18.13 -10.80
N LEU A 215 3.96 19.06 -10.56
CA LEU A 215 3.91 20.45 -11.01
C LEU A 215 4.47 20.66 -12.42
N SER A 216 5.06 19.65 -13.05
CA SER A 216 5.59 19.75 -14.42
C SER A 216 4.48 20.02 -15.44
N SER A 217 4.80 20.70 -16.53
CA SER A 217 3.87 20.96 -17.64
C SER A 217 3.31 19.65 -18.20
N PHE A 218 4.16 18.63 -18.38
CA PHE A 218 3.75 17.30 -18.83
C PHE A 218 2.64 16.71 -17.95
N THR A 219 2.85 16.66 -16.63
CA THR A 219 1.86 16.09 -15.71
C THR A 219 0.59 16.92 -15.67
N LYS A 220 0.69 18.25 -15.66
CA LYS A 220 -0.49 19.13 -15.69
C LYS A 220 -1.34 18.92 -16.95
N GLU A 221 -0.73 18.86 -18.11
CA GLU A 221 -1.42 18.59 -19.37
C GLU A 221 -2.05 17.19 -19.38
N LYS A 222 -1.31 16.17 -18.91
CA LYS A 222 -1.82 14.81 -18.83
C LYS A 222 -3.01 14.69 -17.87
N LEU A 223 -2.94 15.30 -16.71
CA LEU A 223 -4.05 15.31 -15.73
C LEU A 223 -5.26 16.09 -16.26
N ALA A 224 -5.07 17.15 -17.05
CA ALA A 224 -6.16 17.91 -17.66
C ALA A 224 -6.95 17.07 -18.67
N SER A 225 -6.33 16.08 -19.32
CA SER A 225 -7.00 15.18 -20.28
C SER A 225 -7.96 14.19 -19.65
N TYR A 226 -7.95 14.06 -18.31
CA TYR A 226 -8.86 13.18 -17.56
C TYR A 226 -10.07 13.92 -16.93
N LYS A 227 -10.19 15.24 -17.16
CA LYS A 227 -11.33 16.06 -16.77
C LYS A 227 -12.46 15.93 -17.79
#